data_04511be61dbe8b00e8edaa6cbc4b1913
#
_entry.id   04511be61dbe8b00e8edaa6cbc4b1913
#
_cell.length_a   1.000
_cell.length_b   1.000
_cell.length_c   1.000
_cell.angle_alpha   90.00
_cell.angle_beta   90.00
_cell.angle_gamma   90.00
#
_symmetry.space_group_name_H-M   'P 1'
#
loop_
_entity.id
_entity.type
_entity.pdbx_description
1 polymer ?
#
loop_
_entity_poly.entity_id
_entity_poly.type
_entity_poly.pdbx_seq_one_letter_code
_entity_poly.pdbx_strand_id
1 'polypeptide(L)' 'MEQGTIARLTDRGFGFIAKEGEEKDLFFHANELKNVQFNELREGDAVTFEIADGPKGPNAVEVNKA' A
#
# COMPACT_ATOMS: atom_id res chain seq x y z
N MET A 1 8.19 -10.32 -3.56
CA MET A 1 7.62 -8.98 -3.42
C MET A 1 6.40 -8.84 -4.30
N GLU A 2 5.31 -8.32 -3.75
CA GLU A 2 4.08 -8.19 -4.51
C GLU A 2 4.04 -6.86 -5.24
N GLN A 3 3.24 -6.78 -6.27
CA GLN A 3 3.05 -5.55 -7.04
C GLN A 3 1.58 -5.17 -7.03
N GLY A 4 1.33 -3.87 -6.99
CA GLY A 4 -0.02 -3.35 -7.06
C GLY A 4 -0.01 -1.89 -7.39
N THR A 5 -1.18 -1.28 -7.30
CA THR A 5 -1.33 0.17 -7.52
C THR A 5 -2.06 0.78 -6.34
N ILE A 6 -1.79 2.06 -6.12
CA ILE A 6 -2.48 2.80 -5.06
C ILE A 6 -3.93 2.99 -5.49
N ALA A 7 -4.84 2.39 -4.73
CA ALA A 7 -6.27 2.50 -5.01
C ALA A 7 -6.87 3.72 -4.34
N ARG A 8 -6.41 4.04 -3.13
CA ARG A 8 -6.96 5.14 -2.36
C ARG A 8 -5.94 5.65 -1.35
N LEU A 9 -5.94 6.94 -1.14
CA LEU A 9 -5.13 7.58 -0.11
C LEU A 9 -6.05 8.43 0.76
N THR A 10 -5.74 8.47 2.06
CA THR A 10 -6.48 9.30 3.00
C THR A 10 -5.55 10.36 3.56
N ASP A 11 -6.12 11.40 4.14
CA ASP A 11 -5.36 12.46 4.78
C ASP A 11 -4.96 12.10 6.21
N ARG A 12 -5.22 10.87 6.62
CA ARG A 12 -4.90 10.40 7.97
C ARG A 12 -3.60 9.58 8.04
N GLY A 13 -2.87 9.51 6.92
CA GLY A 13 -1.58 8.83 6.90
C GLY A 13 -1.66 7.34 6.59
N PHE A 14 -2.73 6.89 5.95
CA PHE A 14 -2.84 5.51 5.50
C PHE A 14 -3.52 5.46 4.14
N GLY A 15 -3.46 4.31 3.50
CA GLY A 15 -4.08 4.15 2.20
C GLY A 15 -4.35 2.69 1.90
N PHE A 16 -4.79 2.45 0.69
CA PHE A 16 -5.14 1.11 0.23
C PHE A 16 -4.44 0.83 -1.10
N ILE A 17 -3.97 -0.40 -1.24
CA ILE A 17 -3.29 -0.86 -2.45
C ILE A 17 -4.16 -1.92 -3.11
N ALA A 18 -4.45 -1.72 -4.39
CA ALA A 18 -5.17 -2.72 -5.18
C ALA A 18 -4.15 -3.66 -5.78
N LYS A 19 -4.26 -4.94 -5.45
CA LYS A 19 -3.41 -5.97 -6.00
C LYS A 19 -4.14 -6.64 -7.16
N GLU A 20 -3.44 -6.82 -8.28
CA GLU A 20 -4.03 -7.45 -9.44
C GLU A 20 -4.48 -8.87 -9.10
N GLY A 21 -5.71 -9.20 -9.49
CA GLY A 21 -6.29 -10.50 -9.20
C GLY A 21 -6.99 -10.60 -7.86
N GLU A 22 -6.93 -9.56 -7.05
CA GLU A 22 -7.58 -9.55 -5.74
C GLU A 22 -8.77 -8.59 -5.76
N GLU A 23 -9.86 -9.00 -5.11
CA GLU A 23 -11.05 -8.16 -5.04
C GLU A 23 -10.99 -7.13 -3.94
N LYS A 24 -10.17 -7.40 -2.89
CA LYS A 24 -10.07 -6.52 -1.75
C LYS A 24 -8.75 -5.78 -1.76
N ASP A 25 -8.81 -4.51 -1.42
CA ASP A 25 -7.60 -3.70 -1.31
C ASP A 25 -6.88 -4.02 -0.01
N LEU A 26 -5.55 -3.86 -0.05
CA LEU A 26 -4.72 -4.07 1.13
C LEU A 26 -4.47 -2.73 1.81
N PHE A 27 -4.68 -2.69 3.11
CA PHE A 27 -4.38 -1.52 3.93
C PHE A 27 -2.87 -1.36 4.09
N PHE A 28 -2.39 -0.13 4.06
CA PHE A 28 -1.01 0.16 4.44
C PHE A 28 -0.96 1.49 5.19
N HIS A 29 0.00 1.60 6.09
CA HIS A 29 0.22 2.84 6.85
C HIS A 29 1.46 3.55 6.30
N ALA A 30 1.49 4.88 6.46
CA ALA A 30 2.61 5.69 5.99
C ALA A 30 3.94 5.21 6.57
N ASN A 31 3.94 4.64 7.76
CA ASN A 31 5.13 4.10 8.40
C ASN A 31 5.76 2.94 7.63
N GLU A 32 4.99 2.32 6.74
CA GLU A 32 5.49 1.19 5.96
C GLU A 32 6.14 1.60 4.64
N LEU A 33 6.13 2.88 4.34
CA LEU A 33 6.79 3.40 3.14
C LEU A 33 8.30 3.41 3.34
N LYS A 34 9.05 2.94 2.36
CA LYS A 34 10.50 2.79 2.48
C LYS A 34 11.29 3.81 1.67
N ASN A 35 10.99 3.95 0.39
CA ASN A 35 11.75 4.83 -0.48
C ASN A 35 10.94 6.00 -1.01
N VAL A 36 9.77 6.23 -0.44
CA VAL A 36 8.87 7.26 -0.91
C VAL A 36 8.12 7.83 0.31
N GLN A 37 7.79 9.10 0.26
CA GLN A 37 7.01 9.73 1.32
C GLN A 37 5.53 9.65 0.97
N PHE A 38 4.69 9.62 1.99
CA PHE A 38 3.25 9.48 1.80
C PHE A 38 2.68 10.59 0.90
N ASN A 39 3.16 11.81 1.08
CA ASN A 39 2.69 12.95 0.30
C ASN A 39 3.17 12.94 -1.16
N GLU A 40 4.06 12.03 -1.50
CA GLU A 40 4.52 11.84 -2.87
C GLU A 40 3.72 10.79 -3.62
N LEU A 41 2.92 10.01 -2.91
CA LEU A 41 2.09 8.98 -3.52
C LEU A 41 0.81 9.58 -4.06
N ARG A 42 0.32 8.99 -5.15
CA ARG A 42 -0.94 9.38 -5.76
C ARG A 42 -1.71 8.12 -6.14
N GLU A 43 -3.02 8.26 -6.23
CA GLU A 43 -3.87 7.17 -6.69
C GLU A 43 -3.45 6.78 -8.10
N GLY A 44 -3.32 5.47 -8.31
CA GLY A 44 -2.86 4.93 -9.59
C GLY A 44 -1.37 4.65 -9.67
N ASP A 45 -0.59 5.08 -8.69
CA ASP A 45 0.85 4.84 -8.68
C ASP A 45 1.14 3.35 -8.50
N ALA A 46 2.11 2.85 -9.25
CA ALA A 46 2.56 1.48 -9.09
C ALA A 46 3.51 1.37 -7.90
N VAL A 47 3.30 0.34 -7.10
CA VAL A 47 4.11 0.10 -5.90
C VAL A 47 4.43 -1.38 -5.77
N THR A 48 5.48 -1.66 -5.02
CA THR A 48 5.81 -3.02 -4.60
C THR A 48 5.72 -3.09 -3.09
N PHE A 49 5.40 -4.25 -2.56
CA PHE A 49 5.18 -4.39 -1.13
C PHE A 49 5.25 -5.85 -0.71
N GLU A 50 5.31 -6.06 0.60
CA GLU A 50 5.17 -7.39 1.19
C GLU A 50 3.83 -7.46 1.90
N ILE A 51 3.31 -8.66 2.07
CA ILE A 51 2.06 -8.87 2.79
C ILE A 51 2.38 -9.44 4.17
N ALA A 52 1.80 -8.84 5.19
CA ALA A 52 1.96 -9.32 6.56
C ALA A 52 0.59 -9.46 7.20
N ASP A 53 0.44 -10.44 8.07
CA ASP A 53 -0.79 -10.62 8.82
C ASP A 53 -0.81 -9.67 10.01
N GLY A 54 -1.89 -8.93 10.14
CA GLY A 54 -2.10 -8.03 11.25
C GLY A 54 -3.33 -8.40 12.06
N PRO A 55 -3.60 -7.66 13.13
CA PRO A 55 -4.77 -7.94 13.97
C PRO A 55 -6.10 -7.87 13.25
N LYS A 56 -6.16 -7.10 12.18
CA LYS A 56 -7.39 -6.91 11.41
C LYS A 56 -7.34 -7.64 10.07
N GLY A 57 -6.33 -8.49 9.85
CA GLY A 57 -6.17 -9.22 8.61
C GLY A 57 -4.89 -8.81 7.90
N PRO A 58 -4.71 -9.27 6.64
CA PRO A 58 -3.48 -8.97 5.91
C PRO A 58 -3.40 -7.48 5.56
N ASN A 59 -2.19 -6.95 5.62
CA ASN A 59 -1.91 -5.58 5.22
C ASN A 59 -0.57 -5.52 4.49
N ALA A 60 -0.36 -4.42 3.77
CA ALA A 60 0.87 -4.22 3.02
C ALA A 60 1.93 -3.58 3.91
N VAL A 61 3.15 -4.11 3.84
CA VAL A 61 4.29 -3.59 4.58
C VAL A 61 5.45 -3.43 3.60
N GLU A 62 6.47 -2.69 4.00
CA GLU A 62 7.66 -2.44 3.18
C GLU A 62 7.27 -1.95 1.79
N VAL A 63 6.46 -0.90 1.75
CA VAL A 63 5.93 -0.38 0.50
C VAL A 63 6.97 0.51 -0.16
N ASN A 64 7.27 0.21 -1.42
CA ASN A 64 8.18 0.98 -2.24
C ASN A 64 7.47 1.41 -3.51
N LYS A 65 7.82 2.59 -4.00
CA LYS A 65 7.32 3.03 -5.29
C LYS A 65 8.06 2.25 -6.39
N ALA A 66 7.28 1.68 -7.28
CA ALA A 66 7.84 0.88 -8.36
C ALA A 66 8.47 1.75 -9.45
#